data_ca2ae4a98257f41efce273e0f0161d25
#
_entry.id   ca2ae4a98257f41efce273e0f0161d25
#
_cell.length_a   1.000
_cell.length_b   1.000
_cell.length_c   1.000
_cell.angle_alpha   90.00
_cell.angle_beta   90.00
_cell.angle_gamma   90.00
#
_symmetry.space_group_name_H-M   'P 1'
#
loop_
_entity.id
_entity.type
_entity.pdbx_description
1 polymer ?
#
loop_
_entity_poly.entity_id
_entity_poly.type
_entity_poly.pdbx_seq_one_letter_code
_entity_poly.pdbx_strand_id
1 'polypeptide(L)'
;ISENNTPTFSKDGSILFFGVAPKPLLQDTTKLDEELVKVEVWTWQDSVLYTQQNAQLENEKKRSYQAVFHSGENKIVTLASPAIPIVVQGAEGNANIVLGISDKPYRWSDFYDISGHNDAYLIDVKTGASTLIAQKVKGNFSLSPQAKFTFWFSAKDTSWFAYDNLQGKTVNLTQSIPVKFADEEDDHPDYPGAYGFAGWLENDEGVLLYDRYDIWLVDPTQKRKAINLTNIGRKEKIVFRYIHLDPEEKFISSKKNLLLSAFNETNKSAGYYQLNVASNTVKKLISGDYRFAGVQKANLADNILFTRESFIEFPDVWTSNLQFQNPVKLSNANPQQKNYVWGNVSLVNWVSLDNVPLQGLLYKPENFDPKKKYPMIVYFYEKESENLHRHVSPSPTRASINYTVYTSSGYLVFVPDIVYKIGYPGESAHNCILPGVSSLIAQGFVDEKRIGIQGHSWGGYQTAYLITKTNMFAAAEAGAPVVNMISAYGGIRWESGYSRMFQYEHSQSRLGGTLWEKPLLYLENSPIFFADKIKTPLLMMHNDADGAVPWYQGIEYYMALRRLQKPVWMLNYNGQGHGLSQRQDRTDFTIRLKQFFDHYLQNAPMPVWMKEGVPAIRKGILSGY
;
A
#
# COMPACT_ATOMS: atom_id res chain seq x y z
N ILE A 1 6.89 23.83 29.13
CA ILE A 1 7.48 23.40 27.83
C ILE A 1 7.56 21.89 27.88
N SER A 2 7.15 21.23 26.79
CA SER A 2 7.24 19.79 26.65
C SER A 2 8.66 19.38 26.24
N GLU A 3 9.21 18.37 26.88
CA GLU A 3 10.48 17.75 26.47
C GLU A 3 10.36 16.94 25.17
N ASN A 4 9.13 16.58 24.79
CA ASN A 4 8.82 15.76 23.62
C ASN A 4 8.56 16.57 22.34
N ASN A 5 8.90 17.87 22.34
CA ASN A 5 8.75 18.72 21.17
C ASN A 5 9.98 19.63 21.04
N THR A 6 10.73 19.46 19.96
CA THR A 6 11.92 20.27 19.68
C THR A 6 11.51 21.70 19.32
N PRO A 7 11.97 22.73 20.04
CA PRO A 7 11.72 24.11 19.68
C PRO A 7 12.37 24.46 18.32
N THR A 8 11.63 25.20 17.50
CA THR A 8 12.10 25.65 16.18
C THR A 8 11.81 27.12 15.99
N PHE A 9 12.75 27.87 15.41
CA PHE A 9 12.51 29.25 15.01
C PHE A 9 11.83 29.34 13.64
N SER A 10 11.02 30.38 13.46
CA SER A 10 10.68 30.85 12.12
C SER A 10 11.96 31.18 11.35
N LYS A 11 11.92 31.15 10.01
CA LYS A 11 13.11 31.38 9.17
C LYS A 11 13.74 32.76 9.41
N ASP A 12 12.92 33.78 9.71
CA ASP A 12 13.37 35.12 10.06
C ASP A 12 13.80 35.30 11.52
N GLY A 13 13.63 34.25 12.37
CA GLY A 13 14.01 34.23 13.77
C GLY A 13 13.08 35.01 14.71
N SER A 14 11.99 35.57 14.24
CA SER A 14 11.08 36.40 15.02
C SER A 14 10.15 35.62 15.97
N ILE A 15 9.86 34.37 15.63
CA ILE A 15 8.94 33.49 16.35
C ILE A 15 9.64 32.20 16.74
N LEU A 16 9.48 31.80 18.01
CA LEU A 16 9.92 30.49 18.50
C LEU A 16 8.69 29.59 18.67
N PHE A 17 8.62 28.51 17.92
CA PHE A 17 7.61 27.46 18.06
C PHE A 17 8.10 26.40 19.06
N PHE A 18 7.24 25.98 19.98
CA PHE A 18 7.55 24.96 20.96
C PHE A 18 6.29 24.21 21.42
N GLY A 19 6.48 23.05 22.07
CA GLY A 19 5.36 22.28 22.61
C GLY A 19 5.06 22.60 24.06
N VAL A 20 3.78 22.61 24.42
CA VAL A 20 3.28 22.61 25.78
C VAL A 20 2.51 21.32 26.04
N ALA A 21 2.63 20.76 27.25
CA ALA A 21 1.93 19.55 27.64
C ALA A 21 1.38 19.70 29.05
N PRO A 22 0.28 19.01 29.41
CA PRO A 22 -0.13 18.88 30.80
C PRO A 22 0.95 18.16 31.62
N LYS A 23 0.94 18.36 32.94
CA LYS A 23 1.83 17.57 33.83
C LYS A 23 1.50 16.08 33.67
N PRO A 24 2.52 15.22 33.57
CA PRO A 24 2.30 13.78 33.53
C PRO A 24 1.54 13.29 34.76
N LEU A 25 0.58 12.38 34.54
CA LEU A 25 -0.04 11.65 35.65
C LEU A 25 0.99 10.64 36.19
N LEU A 26 1.37 10.81 37.44
CA LEU A 26 2.30 9.90 38.09
C LEU A 26 1.53 8.75 38.75
N GLN A 27 2.12 7.57 38.70
CA GLN A 27 1.60 6.41 39.43
C GLN A 27 1.65 6.69 40.94
N ASP A 28 0.64 6.24 41.66
CA ASP A 28 0.62 6.30 43.13
C ASP A 28 1.66 5.32 43.68
N THR A 29 2.80 5.87 44.12
CA THR A 29 3.91 5.09 44.66
C THR A 29 3.71 4.67 46.13
N THR A 30 2.59 5.04 46.76
CA THR A 30 2.24 4.61 48.12
C THR A 30 1.58 3.24 48.15
N LYS A 31 1.12 2.73 47.00
CA LYS A 31 0.51 1.41 46.83
C LYS A 31 1.55 0.36 46.48
N LEU A 32 1.37 -0.84 47.00
CA LEU A 32 2.13 -2.00 46.57
C LEU A 32 1.66 -2.45 45.16
N ASP A 33 2.54 -3.12 44.41
CA ASP A 33 2.19 -3.61 43.05
C ASP A 33 0.97 -4.55 43.04
N GLU A 34 0.77 -5.31 44.12
CA GLU A 34 -0.37 -6.22 44.32
C GLU A 34 -1.68 -5.48 44.62
N GLU A 35 -1.63 -4.21 45.00
CA GLU A 35 -2.81 -3.36 45.21
C GLU A 35 -3.24 -2.60 43.95
N LEU A 36 -2.39 -2.63 42.91
CA LEU A 36 -2.64 -1.96 41.63
C LEU A 36 -3.50 -2.83 40.71
N VAL A 37 -4.76 -2.47 40.56
CA VAL A 37 -5.67 -3.17 39.64
C VAL A 37 -5.33 -2.80 38.21
N LYS A 38 -5.07 -3.82 37.39
CA LYS A 38 -4.74 -3.69 35.95
C LYS A 38 -5.92 -4.16 35.12
N VAL A 39 -7.05 -3.46 35.19
CA VAL A 39 -8.26 -3.77 34.43
C VAL A 39 -8.45 -2.79 33.28
N GLU A 40 -8.80 -3.31 32.11
CA GLU A 40 -9.25 -2.52 30.96
C GLU A 40 -10.78 -2.43 30.99
N VAL A 41 -11.31 -1.20 30.95
CA VAL A 41 -12.75 -0.97 30.88
C VAL A 41 -13.10 -0.50 29.48
N TRP A 42 -13.70 -1.38 28.71
CA TRP A 42 -14.18 -1.09 27.37
C TRP A 42 -15.62 -0.60 27.46
N THR A 43 -15.89 0.60 26.93
CA THR A 43 -17.22 1.18 26.92
C THR A 43 -17.64 1.60 25.51
N TRP A 44 -18.92 1.46 25.20
CA TRP A 44 -19.50 1.90 23.94
C TRP A 44 -19.45 3.43 23.74
N GLN A 45 -19.19 4.18 24.80
CA GLN A 45 -19.10 5.66 24.79
C GLN A 45 -17.71 6.16 24.42
N ASP A 46 -16.69 5.30 24.40
CA ASP A 46 -15.33 5.70 24.06
C ASP A 46 -15.26 6.19 22.60
N SER A 47 -14.72 7.37 22.39
CA SER A 47 -14.50 7.90 21.04
C SER A 47 -13.37 7.19 20.30
N VAL A 48 -12.53 6.43 21.00
CA VAL A 48 -11.42 5.64 20.46
C VAL A 48 -11.42 4.29 21.16
N LEU A 49 -11.39 3.19 20.41
CA LEU A 49 -11.35 1.84 20.98
C LEU A 49 -10.22 1.67 21.97
N TYR A 50 -10.43 0.93 23.05
CA TYR A 50 -9.42 0.71 24.07
C TYR A 50 -8.14 0.07 23.49
N THR A 51 -8.26 -0.82 22.52
CA THR A 51 -7.13 -1.41 21.81
C THR A 51 -6.30 -0.39 21.03
N GLN A 52 -6.95 0.61 20.41
CA GLN A 52 -6.25 1.73 19.76
C GLN A 52 -5.57 2.64 20.79
N GLN A 53 -6.23 2.88 21.94
CA GLN A 53 -5.62 3.63 23.04
C GLN A 53 -4.33 2.94 23.53
N ASN A 54 -4.35 1.61 23.69
CA ASN A 54 -3.16 0.84 24.07
C ASN A 54 -2.05 0.92 23.02
N ALA A 55 -2.39 0.75 21.73
CA ALA A 55 -1.42 0.84 20.64
C ALA A 55 -0.77 2.23 20.53
N GLN A 56 -1.49 3.29 20.94
CA GLN A 56 -1.02 4.68 20.90
C GLN A 56 -0.52 5.21 22.23
N LEU A 57 -0.54 4.41 23.29
CA LEU A 57 -0.28 4.84 24.67
C LEU A 57 1.02 5.64 24.83
N GLU A 58 2.12 5.16 24.26
CA GLU A 58 3.42 5.83 24.38
C GLU A 58 3.46 7.16 23.59
N ASN A 59 2.74 7.25 22.49
CA ASN A 59 2.59 8.50 21.74
C ASN A 59 1.72 9.51 22.51
N GLU A 60 0.64 9.02 23.14
CA GLU A 60 -0.24 9.88 23.97
C GLU A 60 0.47 10.41 25.21
N LYS A 61 1.30 9.62 25.86
CA LYS A 61 2.15 10.10 26.98
C LYS A 61 3.09 11.24 26.58
N LYS A 62 3.53 11.25 25.33
CA LYS A 62 4.43 12.27 24.75
C LYS A 62 3.69 13.40 24.05
N ARG A 63 2.37 13.40 24.06
CA ARG A 63 1.57 14.41 23.36
C ARG A 63 1.87 15.81 23.86
N SER A 64 2.10 16.71 22.91
CA SER A 64 2.27 18.13 23.17
C SER A 64 1.45 18.97 22.20
N TYR A 65 1.11 20.16 22.62
CA TYR A 65 0.34 21.13 21.85
C TYR A 65 1.23 22.31 21.48
N GLN A 66 1.20 22.71 20.23
CA GLN A 66 2.07 23.77 19.73
C GLN A 66 1.68 25.13 20.30
N ALA A 67 2.69 25.88 20.74
CA ALA A 67 2.61 27.25 21.16
C ALA A 67 3.73 28.05 20.49
N VAL A 68 3.64 29.37 20.51
CA VAL A 68 4.66 30.29 20.00
C VAL A 68 5.05 31.30 21.05
N PHE A 69 6.30 31.72 20.99
CA PHE A 69 6.83 32.86 21.70
C PHE A 69 7.24 33.94 20.70
N HIS A 70 6.64 35.11 20.82
CA HIS A 70 6.96 36.30 20.06
C HIS A 70 8.05 37.09 20.77
N SER A 71 9.28 37.04 20.28
CA SER A 71 10.45 37.65 20.94
C SER A 71 10.35 39.17 21.07
N GLY A 72 9.83 39.83 20.07
CA GLY A 72 9.63 41.29 20.06
C GLY A 72 8.56 41.82 21.03
N GLU A 73 7.56 40.99 21.36
CA GLU A 73 6.44 41.34 22.24
C GLU A 73 6.53 40.68 23.63
N ASN A 74 7.49 39.79 23.85
CA ASN A 74 7.62 38.97 25.03
C ASN A 74 6.31 38.23 25.40
N LYS A 75 5.64 37.67 24.40
CA LYS A 75 4.29 37.10 24.49
C LYS A 75 4.28 35.64 24.08
N ILE A 76 3.61 34.80 24.86
CA ILE A 76 3.33 33.40 24.51
C ILE A 76 1.87 33.29 24.02
N VAL A 77 1.68 32.54 22.92
CA VAL A 77 0.35 32.25 22.36
C VAL A 77 0.25 30.75 22.11
N THR A 78 -0.82 30.10 22.58
CA THR A 78 -1.12 28.70 22.27
C THR A 78 -1.83 28.61 20.93
N LEU A 79 -1.32 27.75 20.03
CA LEU A 79 -1.89 27.55 18.70
C LEU A 79 -2.70 26.25 18.64
N ALA A 80 -2.19 25.19 19.28
CA ALA A 80 -2.89 23.92 19.37
C ALA A 80 -3.60 23.76 20.72
N SER A 81 -4.66 22.97 20.73
CA SER A 81 -5.43 22.63 21.92
C SER A 81 -5.95 21.19 21.84
N PRO A 82 -6.50 20.62 22.92
CA PRO A 82 -7.20 19.32 22.81
C PRO A 82 -8.32 19.28 21.78
N ALA A 83 -8.96 20.40 21.46
CA ALA A 83 -10.01 20.51 20.43
C ALA A 83 -9.42 20.59 19.01
N ILE A 84 -8.29 21.25 18.84
CA ILE A 84 -7.56 21.39 17.57
C ILE A 84 -6.12 20.91 17.81
N PRO A 85 -5.87 19.60 17.79
CA PRO A 85 -4.60 19.04 18.26
C PRO A 85 -3.44 19.14 17.27
N ILE A 86 -3.74 19.26 15.98
CA ILE A 86 -2.75 19.29 14.91
C ILE A 86 -2.63 20.71 14.37
N VAL A 87 -1.39 21.20 14.27
CA VAL A 87 -1.09 22.52 13.70
C VAL A 87 0.03 22.39 12.67
N VAL A 88 -0.19 22.94 11.48
CA VAL A 88 0.76 22.95 10.36
C VAL A 88 1.21 24.37 10.09
N GLN A 89 2.52 24.62 10.13
CA GLN A 89 3.12 25.93 9.86
C GLN A 89 3.19 26.19 8.34
N GLY A 90 3.03 27.45 7.95
CA GLY A 90 3.22 27.92 6.58
C GLY A 90 4.41 28.87 6.45
N ALA A 91 4.89 29.08 5.22
CA ALA A 91 5.98 30.00 4.89
C ALA A 91 7.22 29.84 5.79
N GLU A 92 7.62 28.60 6.06
CA GLU A 92 8.76 28.27 6.93
C GLU A 92 8.64 28.88 8.35
N GLY A 93 7.42 29.01 8.86
CA GLY A 93 7.11 29.61 10.16
C GLY A 93 6.92 31.13 10.15
N ASN A 94 7.10 31.80 9.01
CA ASN A 94 6.96 33.26 8.88
C ASN A 94 5.52 33.72 8.59
N ALA A 95 4.60 32.78 8.34
CA ALA A 95 3.20 33.16 8.06
C ALA A 95 2.50 33.68 9.33
N ASN A 96 1.60 34.64 9.16
CA ASN A 96 0.76 35.16 10.24
C ASN A 96 -0.35 34.19 10.66
N ILE A 97 -0.51 33.09 9.92
CA ILE A 97 -1.50 32.05 10.18
C ILE A 97 -0.84 30.67 10.17
N VAL A 98 -1.44 29.76 10.91
CA VAL A 98 -1.17 28.32 10.81
C VAL A 98 -2.47 27.56 10.54
N LEU A 99 -2.35 26.41 9.93
CA LEU A 99 -3.49 25.53 9.69
C LEU A 99 -3.70 24.60 10.89
N GLY A 100 -4.88 24.71 11.52
CA GLY A 100 -5.34 23.78 12.55
C GLY A 100 -6.18 22.66 11.93
N ILE A 101 -5.98 21.42 12.39
CA ILE A 101 -6.76 20.26 11.93
C ILE A 101 -7.30 19.51 13.13
N SER A 102 -8.56 19.07 13.05
CA SER A 102 -9.21 18.28 14.08
C SER A 102 -10.08 17.15 13.51
N ASP A 103 -9.81 15.95 13.95
CA ASP A 103 -10.62 14.74 13.75
C ASP A 103 -11.60 14.49 14.91
N LYS A 104 -11.45 15.24 15.99
CA LYS A 104 -12.15 15.04 17.27
C LYS A 104 -13.66 14.81 17.17
N PRO A 105 -14.43 15.55 16.37
CA PRO A 105 -15.86 15.34 16.26
C PRO A 105 -16.24 14.00 15.60
N TYR A 106 -15.30 13.33 14.94
CA TYR A 106 -15.56 12.18 14.06
C TYR A 106 -14.93 10.88 14.55
N ARG A 107 -14.08 10.92 15.58
CA ARG A 107 -13.30 9.77 16.09
C ARG A 107 -14.12 8.54 16.43
N TRP A 108 -15.38 8.74 16.83
CA TRP A 108 -16.23 7.61 17.16
C TRP A 108 -16.45 6.68 15.95
N SER A 109 -16.42 7.19 14.73
CA SER A 109 -16.56 6.37 13.53
C SER A 109 -15.24 5.71 13.06
N ASP A 110 -14.09 6.11 13.57
CA ASP A 110 -12.78 5.66 13.08
C ASP A 110 -12.57 4.15 13.17
N PHE A 111 -13.26 3.45 14.06
CA PHE A 111 -13.11 2.01 14.19
C PHE A 111 -13.71 1.22 13.01
N TYR A 112 -14.62 1.82 12.22
CA TYR A 112 -15.18 1.22 11.02
C TYR A 112 -14.97 2.07 9.76
N ASP A 113 -14.52 3.32 9.88
CA ASP A 113 -14.20 4.24 8.79
C ASP A 113 -12.85 4.95 9.06
N ILE A 114 -11.75 4.23 8.85
CA ILE A 114 -10.38 4.71 9.19
C ILE A 114 -9.89 5.86 8.31
N SER A 115 -10.55 6.15 7.20
CA SER A 115 -10.19 7.29 6.36
C SER A 115 -10.63 8.64 6.92
N GLY A 116 -11.20 8.64 8.10
CA GLY A 116 -11.48 9.77 8.98
C GLY A 116 -11.94 11.08 8.34
N HIS A 117 -12.82 11.77 9.03
CA HIS A 117 -13.20 13.13 8.65
C HIS A 117 -12.43 14.14 9.49
N ASN A 118 -12.12 15.28 8.90
CA ASN A 118 -11.39 16.36 9.55
C ASN A 118 -12.11 17.70 9.37
N ASP A 119 -12.01 18.52 10.40
CA ASP A 119 -12.28 19.96 10.33
C ASP A 119 -10.96 20.71 10.15
N ALA A 120 -10.98 21.79 9.38
CA ALA A 120 -9.83 22.68 9.17
C ALA A 120 -10.11 24.08 9.68
N TYR A 121 -9.10 24.64 10.33
CA TYR A 121 -9.14 25.96 10.95
C TYR A 121 -7.94 26.79 10.49
N LEU A 122 -8.16 28.08 10.27
CA LEU A 122 -7.06 29.05 10.28
C LEU A 122 -6.88 29.58 11.70
N ILE A 123 -5.65 29.56 12.19
CA ILE A 123 -5.30 30.08 13.52
C ILE A 123 -4.34 31.23 13.34
N ASP A 124 -4.71 32.39 13.85
CA ASP A 124 -3.85 33.57 13.87
C ASP A 124 -2.70 33.37 14.85
N VAL A 125 -1.48 33.50 14.37
CA VAL A 125 -0.25 33.21 15.15
C VAL A 125 -0.04 34.21 16.28
N LYS A 126 -0.52 35.45 16.11
CA LYS A 126 -0.34 36.53 17.10
C LYS A 126 -1.35 36.48 18.24
N THR A 127 -2.56 35.99 17.98
CA THR A 127 -3.67 35.99 18.93
C THR A 127 -4.10 34.64 19.40
N GLY A 128 -3.86 33.58 18.63
CA GLY A 128 -4.37 32.23 18.85
C GLY A 128 -5.84 32.06 18.45
N ALA A 129 -6.47 33.11 17.88
CA ALA A 129 -7.85 33.04 17.42
C ALA A 129 -7.99 32.09 16.24
N SER A 130 -8.95 31.15 16.32
CA SER A 130 -9.20 30.14 15.29
C SER A 130 -10.51 30.43 14.54
N THR A 131 -10.48 30.24 13.22
CA THR A 131 -11.63 30.37 12.33
C THR A 131 -11.83 29.05 11.58
N LEU A 132 -13.00 28.44 11.66
CA LEU A 132 -13.36 27.22 10.90
C LEU A 132 -13.47 27.59 9.41
N ILE A 133 -12.76 26.87 8.54
CA ILE A 133 -12.73 27.10 7.09
C ILE A 133 -13.32 25.96 6.28
N ALA A 134 -13.25 24.73 6.81
CA ALA A 134 -13.88 23.56 6.21
C ALA A 134 -14.28 22.56 7.29
N GLN A 135 -15.39 21.87 7.10
CA GLN A 135 -15.96 20.95 8.07
C GLN A 135 -16.27 19.60 7.46
N LYS A 136 -15.98 18.52 8.21
CA LYS A 136 -16.31 17.13 7.85
C LYS A 136 -15.79 16.73 6.47
N VAL A 137 -14.55 17.07 6.19
CA VAL A 137 -13.89 16.69 4.93
C VAL A 137 -13.17 15.35 5.10
N LYS A 138 -13.49 14.37 4.23
CA LYS A 138 -12.72 13.15 4.10
C LYS A 138 -11.53 13.43 3.18
N GLY A 139 -10.39 13.75 3.77
CA GLY A 139 -9.17 14.16 3.06
C GLY A 139 -8.18 14.89 3.97
N ASN A 140 -7.01 15.13 3.40
CA ASN A 140 -5.91 15.81 4.07
C ASN A 140 -5.85 17.28 3.63
N PHE A 141 -5.65 18.18 4.59
CA PHE A 141 -5.45 19.59 4.35
C PHE A 141 -3.96 19.94 4.30
N SER A 142 -3.60 20.90 3.46
CA SER A 142 -2.26 21.46 3.37
C SER A 142 -2.27 22.95 3.14
N LEU A 143 -1.18 23.64 3.49
CA LEU A 143 -0.94 25.03 3.12
C LEU A 143 -0.12 25.09 1.84
N SER A 144 -0.37 26.08 1.00
CA SER A 144 0.55 26.47 -0.05
C SER A 144 1.87 27.00 0.55
N PRO A 145 3.02 26.97 -0.17
CA PRO A 145 4.33 27.34 0.39
C PRO A 145 4.39 28.73 1.03
N GLN A 146 3.66 29.72 0.49
CA GLN A 146 3.56 31.08 1.07
C GLN A 146 2.36 31.24 2.01
N ALA A 147 1.64 30.14 2.31
CA ALA A 147 0.42 30.15 3.11
C ALA A 147 -0.71 31.07 2.61
N LYS A 148 -0.74 31.38 1.30
CA LYS A 148 -1.85 32.16 0.72
C LYS A 148 -3.11 31.34 0.60
N PHE A 149 -2.98 30.02 0.44
CA PHE A 149 -4.08 29.09 0.27
C PHE A 149 -3.97 27.91 1.24
N THR A 150 -5.12 27.49 1.77
CA THR A 150 -5.32 26.15 2.32
C THR A 150 -5.99 25.30 1.26
N PHE A 151 -5.45 24.14 0.93
CA PHE A 151 -6.03 23.30 -0.12
C PHE A 151 -6.16 21.86 0.32
N TRP A 152 -7.10 21.14 -0.30
CA TRP A 152 -7.40 19.74 0.00
C TRP A 152 -8.10 19.06 -1.18
N PHE A 153 -8.02 17.75 -1.19
CA PHE A 153 -8.87 16.91 -2.03
C PHE A 153 -10.07 16.45 -1.20
N SER A 154 -11.27 16.67 -1.70
CA SER A 154 -12.49 16.09 -1.13
C SER A 154 -12.79 14.77 -1.85
N ALA A 155 -12.59 13.65 -1.17
CA ALA A 155 -12.87 12.33 -1.74
C ALA A 155 -14.36 12.19 -2.13
N LYS A 156 -15.27 12.74 -1.32
CA LYS A 156 -16.72 12.77 -1.58
C LYS A 156 -17.07 13.50 -2.87
N ASP A 157 -16.44 14.66 -3.11
CA ASP A 157 -16.73 15.50 -4.27
C ASP A 157 -15.82 15.14 -5.46
N THR A 158 -14.84 14.26 -5.25
CA THR A 158 -13.80 13.85 -6.22
C THR A 158 -13.07 15.03 -6.85
N SER A 159 -12.86 16.08 -6.07
CA SER A 159 -12.38 17.38 -6.54
C SER A 159 -11.36 18.00 -5.59
N TRP A 160 -10.43 18.77 -6.16
CA TRP A 160 -9.53 19.62 -5.41
C TRP A 160 -10.17 20.97 -5.10
N PHE A 161 -9.98 21.43 -3.87
CA PHE A 161 -10.45 22.73 -3.38
C PHE A 161 -9.29 23.55 -2.86
N ALA A 162 -9.42 24.87 -2.95
CA ALA A 162 -8.56 25.83 -2.28
C ALA A 162 -9.40 26.88 -1.56
N TYR A 163 -8.97 27.24 -0.36
CA TYR A 163 -9.49 28.38 0.40
C TYR A 163 -8.44 29.48 0.38
N ASP A 164 -8.82 30.68 -0.12
CA ASP A 164 -7.98 31.86 -0.07
C ASP A 164 -7.95 32.36 1.38
N ASN A 165 -6.79 32.24 2.02
CA ASN A 165 -6.64 32.56 3.45
C ASN A 165 -6.79 34.05 3.77
N LEU A 166 -6.64 34.93 2.76
CA LEU A 166 -6.82 36.37 2.93
C LEU A 166 -8.27 36.82 2.62
N GLN A 167 -8.84 36.28 1.52
CA GLN A 167 -10.17 36.71 1.08
C GLN A 167 -11.30 35.94 1.75
N GLY A 168 -11.03 34.82 2.40
CA GLY A 168 -12.04 34.01 3.06
C GLY A 168 -12.96 33.27 2.09
N LYS A 169 -12.47 32.89 0.89
CA LYS A 169 -13.28 32.26 -0.16
C LYS A 169 -12.76 30.91 -0.57
N THR A 170 -13.65 29.91 -0.58
CA THR A 170 -13.37 28.57 -1.13
C THR A 170 -13.70 28.51 -2.61
N VAL A 171 -12.83 27.86 -3.39
CA VAL A 171 -13.04 27.57 -4.81
C VAL A 171 -12.79 26.09 -5.10
N ASN A 172 -13.59 25.50 -6.00
CA ASN A 172 -13.32 24.18 -6.56
C ASN A 172 -12.34 24.33 -7.73
N LEU A 173 -11.13 23.79 -7.58
CA LEU A 173 -10.03 23.95 -8.55
C LEU A 173 -10.23 23.12 -9.82
N THR A 174 -10.96 22.01 -9.73
CA THR A 174 -11.02 21.00 -10.79
C THR A 174 -12.39 20.87 -11.46
N GLN A 175 -13.40 21.61 -11.00
CA GLN A 175 -14.78 21.51 -11.51
C GLN A 175 -14.92 21.74 -13.02
N SER A 176 -14.12 22.61 -13.61
CA SER A 176 -14.19 22.97 -15.03
C SER A 176 -13.28 22.13 -15.93
N ILE A 177 -12.52 21.19 -15.36
CA ILE A 177 -11.54 20.39 -16.10
C ILE A 177 -12.22 19.07 -16.54
N PRO A 178 -12.16 18.69 -17.83
CA PRO A 178 -12.95 17.55 -18.36
C PRO A 178 -12.29 16.17 -18.11
N VAL A 179 -11.55 16.02 -17.01
CA VAL A 179 -10.93 14.76 -16.57
C VAL A 179 -11.13 14.56 -15.07
N LYS A 180 -11.03 13.31 -14.62
CA LYS A 180 -11.09 13.01 -13.18
C LYS A 180 -9.73 13.18 -12.53
N PHE A 181 -9.73 13.70 -11.31
CA PHE A 181 -8.55 13.80 -10.45
C PHE A 181 -8.56 12.76 -9.32
N ALA A 182 -9.67 12.02 -9.19
CA ALA A 182 -9.81 10.85 -8.37
C ALA A 182 -9.41 9.59 -9.14
N ASP A 183 -8.97 8.54 -8.43
CA ASP A 183 -8.63 7.26 -9.03
C ASP A 183 -9.80 6.70 -9.85
N GLU A 184 -9.57 6.54 -11.16
CA GLU A 184 -10.57 6.06 -12.12
C GLU A 184 -10.78 4.54 -12.07
N GLU A 185 -9.87 3.81 -11.43
CA GLU A 185 -9.89 2.35 -11.32
C GLU A 185 -10.11 1.85 -9.89
N ASP A 186 -10.44 2.74 -8.97
CA ASP A 186 -10.76 2.35 -7.60
C ASP A 186 -12.01 1.46 -7.59
N ASP A 187 -11.85 0.24 -7.08
CA ASP A 187 -12.91 -0.77 -6.97
C ASP A 187 -13.30 -1.05 -5.50
N HIS A 188 -12.93 -0.16 -4.58
CA HIS A 188 -13.32 -0.24 -3.17
C HIS A 188 -14.71 0.40 -2.95
N PRO A 189 -15.45 -0.05 -1.92
CA PRO A 189 -16.75 0.54 -1.58
C PRO A 189 -16.61 1.81 -0.73
N ASP A 190 -15.78 2.74 -1.18
CA ASP A 190 -15.52 4.04 -0.57
C ASP A 190 -15.34 5.12 -1.65
N TYR A 191 -15.13 6.34 -1.23
CA TYR A 191 -14.79 7.42 -2.15
C TYR A 191 -13.34 7.26 -2.64
N PRO A 192 -13.09 7.36 -3.95
CA PRO A 192 -11.75 7.18 -4.50
C PRO A 192 -10.78 8.27 -4.06
N GLY A 193 -9.52 7.90 -3.85
CA GLY A 193 -8.44 8.82 -3.55
C GLY A 193 -8.03 9.69 -4.73
N ALA A 194 -7.29 10.80 -4.47
CA ALA A 194 -6.71 11.60 -5.53
C ALA A 194 -5.45 10.96 -6.12
N TYR A 195 -5.17 11.23 -7.41
CA TYR A 195 -3.85 10.93 -7.98
C TYR A 195 -2.72 11.81 -7.38
N GLY A 196 -3.06 12.87 -6.64
CA GLY A 196 -2.12 13.72 -5.93
C GLY A 196 -1.80 15.02 -6.66
N PHE A 197 -0.69 15.65 -6.25
CA PHE A 197 -0.19 16.90 -6.83
C PHE A 197 1.33 16.92 -6.86
N ALA A 198 1.92 17.66 -7.79
CA ALA A 198 3.37 17.80 -7.93
C ALA A 198 3.96 18.85 -6.98
N GLY A 199 3.26 19.95 -6.78
CA GLY A 199 3.70 21.10 -5.99
C GLY A 199 3.08 22.40 -6.45
N TRP A 200 3.54 23.47 -5.84
CA TRP A 200 3.10 24.84 -6.12
C TRP A 200 4.16 25.61 -6.89
N LEU A 201 3.75 26.52 -7.77
CA LEU A 201 4.64 27.47 -8.40
C LEU A 201 5.09 28.55 -7.41
N GLU A 202 6.12 29.31 -7.80
CA GLU A 202 6.58 30.49 -7.07
C GLU A 202 5.41 31.40 -6.70
N ASN A 203 5.45 32.02 -5.50
CA ASN A 203 4.43 32.94 -4.99
C ASN A 203 3.02 32.34 -4.88
N ASP A 204 2.87 31.02 -4.86
CA ASP A 204 1.58 30.32 -4.87
C ASP A 204 0.69 30.68 -6.09
N GLU A 205 1.29 31.06 -7.23
CA GLU A 205 0.58 31.50 -8.42
C GLU A 205 -0.15 30.40 -9.16
N GLY A 206 0.11 29.14 -8.83
CA GLY A 206 -0.52 27.97 -9.42
C GLY A 206 -0.09 26.69 -8.72
N VAL A 207 -0.94 25.69 -8.82
CA VAL A 207 -0.67 24.33 -8.31
C VAL A 207 -0.65 23.33 -9.48
N LEU A 208 0.28 22.38 -9.43
CA LEU A 208 0.39 21.29 -10.40
C LEU A 208 -0.33 20.06 -9.85
N LEU A 209 -1.48 19.74 -10.42
CA LEU A 209 -2.31 18.59 -10.03
C LEU A 209 -2.13 17.44 -11.00
N TYR A 210 -2.23 16.20 -10.51
CA TYR A 210 -2.24 14.99 -11.33
C TYR A 210 -3.66 14.53 -11.65
N ASP A 211 -3.95 14.28 -12.95
CA ASP A 211 -4.94 13.29 -13.30
C ASP A 211 -4.27 11.89 -13.38
N ARG A 212 -4.97 10.88 -13.88
CA ARG A 212 -4.39 9.54 -14.03
C ARG A 212 -3.05 9.56 -14.77
N TYR A 213 -2.95 10.33 -15.84
CA TYR A 213 -1.82 10.32 -16.77
C TYR A 213 -1.02 11.62 -16.77
N ASP A 214 -1.72 12.74 -16.76
CA ASP A 214 -1.16 14.06 -17.08
C ASP A 214 -0.99 14.96 -15.85
N ILE A 215 -0.22 16.03 -16.05
CA ILE A 215 0.03 17.10 -15.09
C ILE A 215 -0.70 18.36 -15.55
N TRP A 216 -1.51 18.91 -14.67
CA TRP A 216 -2.32 20.10 -14.92
C TRP A 216 -1.85 21.28 -14.08
N LEU A 217 -1.59 22.42 -14.71
CA LEU A 217 -1.38 23.70 -14.02
C LEU A 217 -2.74 24.34 -13.79
N VAL A 218 -3.06 24.61 -12.51
CA VAL A 218 -4.33 25.17 -12.07
C VAL A 218 -4.07 26.47 -11.29
N ASP A 219 -4.75 27.55 -11.67
CA ASP A 219 -4.73 28.84 -10.97
C ASP A 219 -5.73 28.80 -9.80
N PRO A 220 -5.29 28.90 -8.54
CA PRO A 220 -6.18 28.85 -7.39
C PRO A 220 -7.12 30.07 -7.31
N THR A 221 -6.83 31.16 -8.00
CA THR A 221 -7.70 32.32 -8.11
C THR A 221 -8.74 32.22 -9.23
N GLN A 222 -8.63 31.20 -10.09
CA GLN A 222 -9.48 30.94 -11.27
C GLN A 222 -9.50 32.08 -12.32
N LYS A 223 -8.54 33.00 -12.28
CA LYS A 223 -8.40 34.04 -13.29
C LYS A 223 -7.88 33.51 -14.63
N ARG A 224 -7.13 32.41 -14.59
CA ARG A 224 -6.59 31.70 -15.75
C ARG A 224 -7.24 30.33 -15.87
N LYS A 225 -7.47 29.87 -17.11
CA LYS A 225 -7.92 28.50 -17.36
C LYS A 225 -6.83 27.49 -17.00
N ALA A 226 -7.23 26.33 -16.53
CA ALA A 226 -6.32 25.21 -16.31
C ALA A 226 -5.66 24.76 -17.62
N ILE A 227 -4.40 24.36 -17.54
CA ILE A 227 -3.60 23.95 -18.71
C ILE A 227 -3.08 22.51 -18.46
N ASN A 228 -3.33 21.59 -19.39
CA ASN A 228 -2.67 20.29 -19.41
C ASN A 228 -1.23 20.49 -19.91
N LEU A 229 -0.26 20.36 -19.02
CA LEU A 229 1.16 20.61 -19.32
C LEU A 229 1.82 19.45 -20.10
N THR A 230 1.41 18.22 -19.86
CA THR A 230 2.00 17.04 -20.51
C THR A 230 1.25 16.65 -21.78
N ASN A 231 -0.05 16.75 -21.79
CA ASN A 231 -0.97 16.68 -22.97
C ASN A 231 -0.86 15.44 -23.90
N ILE A 232 -0.01 14.49 -23.55
CA ILE A 232 0.18 13.23 -24.30
C ILE A 232 -0.11 12.00 -23.46
N GLY A 233 -0.12 12.13 -22.13
CA GLY A 233 -0.17 11.00 -21.21
C GLY A 233 -1.41 10.14 -21.43
N ARG A 234 -2.58 10.72 -21.45
CA ARG A 234 -3.86 10.00 -21.64
C ARG A 234 -3.95 9.34 -23.00
N LYS A 235 -3.46 9.99 -24.05
CA LYS A 235 -3.47 9.43 -25.42
C LYS A 235 -2.56 8.21 -25.55
N GLU A 236 -1.37 8.28 -24.97
CA GLU A 236 -0.33 7.26 -25.11
C GLU A 236 -0.32 6.26 -23.93
N LYS A 237 -1.23 6.43 -22.96
CA LYS A 237 -1.30 5.62 -21.73
C LYS A 237 -0.01 5.71 -20.91
N ILE A 238 0.61 6.89 -20.85
CA ILE A 238 1.81 7.19 -20.09
C ILE A 238 1.45 8.00 -18.85
N VAL A 239 1.74 7.46 -17.68
CA VAL A 239 1.58 8.12 -16.39
C VAL A 239 2.80 8.98 -16.12
N PHE A 240 2.64 10.31 -16.05
CA PHE A 240 3.69 11.26 -15.72
C PHE A 240 3.63 11.67 -14.26
N ARG A 241 4.80 11.67 -13.56
CA ARG A 241 4.93 12.19 -12.19
C ARG A 241 6.22 13.00 -12.06
N TYR A 242 6.15 14.15 -11.40
CA TYR A 242 7.30 15.00 -11.15
C TYR A 242 8.29 14.34 -10.20
N ILE A 243 9.59 14.45 -10.50
CA ILE A 243 10.69 14.03 -9.63
C ILE A 243 11.32 15.27 -9.01
N HIS A 244 11.12 15.41 -7.72
CA HIS A 244 11.71 16.50 -6.94
C HIS A 244 13.19 16.21 -6.68
N LEU A 245 14.10 16.94 -7.36
CA LEU A 245 15.53 16.69 -7.32
C LEU A 245 16.25 17.46 -6.21
N ASP A 246 15.67 18.54 -5.71
CA ASP A 246 16.26 19.38 -4.68
C ASP A 246 15.31 19.47 -3.47
N PRO A 247 15.61 18.75 -2.36
CA PRO A 247 14.72 18.74 -1.19
C PRO A 247 14.62 20.12 -0.49
N GLU A 248 15.55 21.04 -0.76
CA GLU A 248 15.50 22.40 -0.21
C GLU A 248 14.53 23.32 -0.99
N GLU A 249 14.16 22.95 -2.20
CA GLU A 249 13.25 23.75 -3.05
C GLU A 249 11.80 23.60 -2.55
N LYS A 250 11.19 24.70 -2.12
CA LYS A 250 9.83 24.70 -1.54
C LYS A 250 8.73 24.92 -2.57
N PHE A 251 9.09 25.33 -3.76
CA PHE A 251 8.17 25.60 -4.87
C PHE A 251 8.80 25.18 -6.20
N ILE A 252 7.96 24.98 -7.19
CA ILE A 252 8.38 24.62 -8.55
C ILE A 252 8.62 25.92 -9.33
N SER A 253 9.83 26.08 -9.86
CA SER A 253 10.12 27.23 -10.74
C SER A 253 9.59 26.97 -12.16
N SER A 254 8.73 27.85 -12.64
CA SER A 254 8.24 27.80 -14.03
C SER A 254 9.33 28.04 -15.08
N LYS A 255 10.49 28.55 -14.67
CA LYS A 255 11.64 28.84 -15.55
C LYS A 255 12.57 27.63 -15.74
N LYS A 256 12.48 26.63 -14.86
CA LYS A 256 13.31 25.43 -14.92
C LYS A 256 12.59 24.33 -15.70
N ASN A 257 13.39 23.46 -16.32
CA ASN A 257 12.87 22.20 -16.84
C ASN A 257 12.67 21.20 -15.70
N LEU A 258 11.51 20.59 -15.63
CA LEU A 258 11.18 19.59 -14.63
C LEU A 258 11.52 18.19 -15.14
N LEU A 259 12.09 17.36 -14.28
CA LEU A 259 12.27 15.94 -14.56
C LEU A 259 11.01 15.18 -14.19
N LEU A 260 10.50 14.38 -15.12
CA LEU A 260 9.33 13.51 -14.91
C LEU A 260 9.73 12.05 -14.96
N SER A 261 9.20 11.23 -14.08
CA SER A 261 9.08 9.79 -14.33
C SER A 261 7.92 9.55 -15.29
N ALA A 262 8.05 8.51 -16.10
CA ALA A 262 7.04 8.09 -17.06
C ALA A 262 6.88 6.57 -16.99
N PHE A 263 5.64 6.09 -16.96
CA PHE A 263 5.30 4.67 -16.97
C PHE A 263 4.17 4.41 -17.96
N ASN A 264 4.38 3.50 -18.89
CA ASN A 264 3.38 3.13 -19.88
C ASN A 264 2.54 1.95 -19.35
N GLU A 265 1.26 2.17 -19.10
CA GLU A 265 0.35 1.15 -18.54
C GLU A 265 0.10 -0.03 -19.49
N THR A 266 0.29 0.16 -20.81
CA THR A 266 0.00 -0.88 -21.81
C THR A 266 1.11 -1.92 -21.88
N ASN A 267 2.38 -1.47 -22.02
CA ASN A 267 3.53 -2.35 -22.23
C ASN A 267 4.50 -2.38 -21.04
N LYS A 268 4.19 -1.62 -19.97
CA LYS A 268 4.96 -1.51 -18.72
C LYS A 268 6.35 -0.90 -18.88
N SER A 269 6.69 -0.35 -20.06
CA SER A 269 7.95 0.38 -20.22
C SER A 269 7.98 1.63 -19.35
N ALA A 270 9.15 1.96 -18.81
CA ALA A 270 9.33 3.15 -17.98
C ALA A 270 10.45 4.05 -18.53
N GLY A 271 10.57 5.26 -17.99
CA GLY A 271 11.61 6.18 -18.39
C GLY A 271 11.53 7.54 -17.73
N TYR A 272 12.31 8.47 -18.26
CA TYR A 272 12.33 9.85 -17.81
C TYR A 272 12.09 10.81 -18.96
N TYR A 273 11.33 11.85 -18.65
CA TYR A 273 10.96 12.91 -19.58
C TYR A 273 11.29 14.27 -18.96
N GLN A 274 11.42 15.26 -19.79
CA GLN A 274 11.60 16.66 -19.39
C GLN A 274 10.35 17.44 -19.74
N LEU A 275 9.82 18.21 -18.79
CA LEU A 275 8.73 19.14 -18.99
C LEU A 275 9.23 20.59 -18.87
N ASN A 276 8.99 21.42 -19.87
CA ASN A 276 9.15 22.85 -19.77
C ASN A 276 7.78 23.48 -19.50
N VAL A 277 7.60 24.03 -18.29
CA VAL A 277 6.31 24.58 -17.85
C VAL A 277 5.91 25.82 -18.65
N ALA A 278 6.89 26.68 -18.99
CA ALA A 278 6.62 27.95 -19.68
C ALA A 278 6.17 27.74 -21.14
N SER A 279 6.75 26.76 -21.84
CA SER A 279 6.40 26.45 -23.24
C SER A 279 5.39 25.31 -23.38
N ASN A 280 5.01 24.68 -22.29
CA ASN A 280 4.12 23.50 -22.29
C ASN A 280 4.60 22.39 -23.24
N THR A 281 5.90 22.06 -23.16
CA THR A 281 6.52 21.06 -24.02
C THR A 281 7.11 19.92 -23.22
N VAL A 282 6.84 18.69 -23.67
CA VAL A 282 7.35 17.45 -23.07
C VAL A 282 8.35 16.79 -24.03
N LYS A 283 9.54 16.45 -23.54
CA LYS A 283 10.60 15.78 -24.30
C LYS A 283 10.99 14.48 -23.61
N LYS A 284 10.98 13.38 -24.34
CA LYS A 284 11.53 12.11 -23.88
C LYS A 284 13.04 12.19 -23.74
N LEU A 285 13.59 11.77 -22.61
CA LEU A 285 15.03 11.70 -22.35
C LEU A 285 15.55 10.27 -22.50
N ILE A 286 14.93 9.32 -21.77
CA ILE A 286 15.25 7.89 -21.83
C ILE A 286 14.00 7.08 -21.56
N SER A 287 13.84 5.95 -22.24
CA SER A 287 12.80 4.96 -21.90
C SER A 287 13.20 3.57 -22.42
N GLY A 288 12.63 2.53 -21.85
CA GLY A 288 12.85 1.14 -22.26
C GLY A 288 12.09 0.16 -21.40
N ASP A 289 12.29 -1.12 -21.70
CA ASP A 289 11.71 -2.25 -20.99
C ASP A 289 12.46 -2.53 -19.68
N TYR A 290 12.48 -1.50 -18.85
CA TYR A 290 13.17 -1.47 -17.57
C TYR A 290 12.32 -0.80 -16.51
N ARG A 291 12.63 -1.10 -15.25
CA ARG A 291 12.25 -0.26 -14.13
C ARG A 291 13.41 0.67 -13.79
N PHE A 292 13.12 1.97 -13.70
CA PHE A 292 14.06 3.00 -13.30
C PHE A 292 13.65 3.54 -11.93
N ALA A 293 14.64 3.78 -11.04
CA ALA A 293 14.35 4.30 -9.70
C ALA A 293 15.52 5.12 -9.13
N GLY A 294 15.28 5.77 -7.98
CA GLY A 294 16.32 6.33 -7.13
C GLY A 294 17.13 7.47 -7.76
N VAL A 295 16.50 8.32 -8.58
CA VAL A 295 17.22 9.47 -9.17
C VAL A 295 17.67 10.43 -8.09
N GLN A 296 18.97 10.68 -8.05
CA GLN A 296 19.62 11.65 -7.18
C GLN A 296 20.49 12.58 -8.02
N LYS A 297 20.42 13.88 -7.77
CA LYS A 297 21.23 14.89 -8.46
C LYS A 297 22.33 15.40 -7.55
N ALA A 298 23.52 15.59 -8.10
CA ALA A 298 24.59 16.28 -7.41
C ALA A 298 24.24 17.76 -7.17
N ASN A 299 24.55 18.29 -5.99
CA ASN A 299 24.18 19.67 -5.63
C ASN A 299 24.85 20.71 -6.56
N LEU A 300 26.10 20.51 -6.91
CA LEU A 300 26.95 21.48 -7.61
C LEU A 300 27.27 21.10 -9.06
N ALA A 301 26.71 20.01 -9.57
CA ALA A 301 26.99 19.53 -10.92
C ALA A 301 25.73 18.99 -11.61
N ASP A 302 25.78 18.91 -12.94
CA ASP A 302 24.70 18.36 -13.76
C ASP A 302 24.78 16.81 -13.89
N ASN A 303 25.22 16.17 -12.81
CA ASN A 303 25.34 14.72 -12.73
C ASN A 303 24.22 14.13 -11.89
N ILE A 304 23.70 13.01 -12.35
CA ILE A 304 22.67 12.23 -11.67
C ILE A 304 23.15 10.79 -11.45
N LEU A 305 22.65 10.20 -10.37
CA LEU A 305 22.65 8.75 -10.15
C LEU A 305 21.23 8.23 -10.28
N PHE A 306 21.08 7.01 -10.76
CA PHE A 306 19.81 6.29 -10.81
C PHE A 306 20.05 4.79 -10.84
N THR A 307 19.04 3.98 -10.53
CA THR A 307 19.08 2.54 -10.74
C THR A 307 18.24 2.15 -11.95
N ARG A 308 18.68 1.10 -12.63
CA ARG A 308 17.95 0.44 -13.72
C ARG A 308 17.95 -1.05 -13.50
N GLU A 309 16.80 -1.66 -13.67
CA GLU A 309 16.61 -3.10 -13.52
C GLU A 309 15.62 -3.66 -14.53
N SER A 310 15.70 -4.98 -14.74
CA SER A 310 14.65 -5.81 -15.33
C SER A 310 14.61 -7.14 -14.59
N PHE A 311 13.71 -8.05 -14.95
CA PHE A 311 13.70 -9.37 -14.31
C PHE A 311 15.06 -10.08 -14.40
N ILE A 312 15.77 -9.91 -15.51
CA ILE A 312 17.08 -10.53 -15.76
C ILE A 312 18.26 -9.60 -15.48
N GLU A 313 18.06 -8.30 -15.30
CA GLU A 313 19.11 -7.32 -15.01
C GLU A 313 18.99 -6.85 -13.57
N PHE A 314 20.03 -7.06 -12.77
CA PHE A 314 20.11 -6.60 -11.38
C PHE A 314 20.04 -5.06 -11.31
N PRO A 315 19.40 -4.47 -10.26
CA PRO A 315 19.30 -3.02 -10.08
C PRO A 315 20.65 -2.37 -9.77
N ASP A 316 21.51 -2.30 -10.76
CA ASP A 316 22.80 -1.62 -10.67
C ASP A 316 22.66 -0.10 -10.73
N VAL A 317 23.66 0.59 -10.17
CA VAL A 317 23.76 2.06 -10.18
C VAL A 317 24.32 2.54 -11.51
N TRP A 318 23.68 3.53 -12.07
CA TRP A 318 24.06 4.23 -13.30
C TRP A 318 24.27 5.72 -13.03
N THR A 319 25.11 6.36 -13.84
CA THR A 319 25.28 7.82 -13.84
C THR A 319 25.07 8.38 -15.23
N SER A 320 24.63 9.63 -15.29
CA SER A 320 24.48 10.42 -16.52
C SER A 320 24.39 11.91 -16.16
N ASN A 321 24.22 12.76 -17.17
CA ASN A 321 23.75 14.14 -16.97
C ASN A 321 22.19 14.17 -16.88
N LEU A 322 21.60 15.31 -16.56
CA LEU A 322 20.13 15.49 -16.49
C LEU A 322 19.41 15.26 -17.84
N GLN A 323 20.14 15.21 -18.95
CA GLN A 323 19.58 14.89 -20.27
C GLN A 323 19.65 13.39 -20.57
N PHE A 324 20.14 12.56 -19.63
CA PHE A 324 20.35 11.11 -19.79
C PHE A 324 21.19 10.75 -21.02
N GLN A 325 22.15 11.60 -21.37
CA GLN A 325 23.06 11.37 -22.48
C GLN A 325 24.20 10.44 -22.03
N ASN A 326 24.43 9.39 -22.82
CA ASN A 326 25.50 8.41 -22.62
C ASN A 326 25.54 7.85 -21.18
N PRO A 327 24.47 7.23 -20.69
CA PRO A 327 24.46 6.68 -19.34
C PRO A 327 25.53 5.61 -19.17
N VAL A 328 26.26 5.67 -18.05
CA VAL A 328 27.35 4.74 -17.71
C VAL A 328 26.98 3.93 -16.50
N LYS A 329 27.11 2.62 -16.59
CA LYS A 329 26.93 1.70 -15.46
C LYS A 329 28.12 1.80 -14.51
N LEU A 330 27.87 2.12 -13.24
CA LEU A 330 28.92 2.30 -12.21
C LEU A 330 29.12 1.05 -11.34
N SER A 331 28.09 0.25 -11.15
CA SER A 331 28.17 -0.95 -10.31
C SER A 331 27.97 -2.24 -11.10
N ASN A 332 28.44 -3.34 -10.55
CA ASN A 332 28.17 -4.70 -10.99
C ASN A 332 27.99 -5.54 -9.72
N ALA A 333 26.85 -5.33 -9.04
CA ALA A 333 26.66 -5.80 -7.68
C ALA A 333 26.27 -7.30 -7.59
N ASN A 334 25.79 -7.90 -8.67
CA ASN A 334 25.36 -9.30 -8.71
C ASN A 334 25.99 -10.09 -9.87
N PRO A 335 27.33 -10.12 -10.03
CA PRO A 335 28.00 -10.75 -11.17
C PRO A 335 27.84 -12.27 -11.20
N GLN A 336 27.58 -12.91 -10.05
CA GLN A 336 27.37 -14.33 -9.91
C GLN A 336 26.05 -14.81 -10.53
N GLN A 337 25.09 -13.93 -10.80
CA GLN A 337 23.80 -14.27 -11.41
C GLN A 337 23.97 -15.07 -12.70
N LYS A 338 24.97 -14.72 -13.51
CA LYS A 338 25.30 -15.41 -14.77
C LYS A 338 25.64 -16.90 -14.64
N ASN A 339 25.92 -17.37 -13.41
CA ASN A 339 26.24 -18.78 -13.13
C ASN A 339 24.99 -19.62 -12.80
N TYR A 340 23.82 -18.99 -12.79
CA TYR A 340 22.54 -19.61 -12.42
C TYR A 340 21.56 -19.55 -13.57
N VAL A 341 20.71 -20.57 -13.67
CA VAL A 341 19.53 -20.56 -14.54
C VAL A 341 18.52 -19.57 -13.94
N TRP A 342 18.11 -18.55 -14.68
CA TRP A 342 17.27 -17.50 -14.15
C TRP A 342 15.82 -17.58 -14.64
N GLY A 343 15.62 -17.58 -15.92
CA GLY A 343 14.32 -17.53 -16.58
C GLY A 343 14.02 -16.17 -17.19
N ASN A 344 12.81 -16.02 -17.69
CA ASN A 344 12.31 -14.78 -18.27
C ASN A 344 10.85 -14.53 -17.85
N VAL A 345 10.36 -13.32 -18.12
CA VAL A 345 8.98 -12.92 -17.85
C VAL A 345 8.35 -12.29 -19.10
N SER A 346 7.07 -12.52 -19.30
CA SER A 346 6.30 -11.90 -20.37
C SER A 346 4.92 -11.44 -19.87
N LEU A 347 4.42 -10.35 -20.43
CA LEU A 347 3.06 -9.90 -20.23
C LEU A 347 2.12 -10.81 -21.02
N VAL A 348 1.04 -11.26 -20.38
CA VAL A 348 -0.02 -12.04 -21.02
C VAL A 348 -1.36 -11.33 -20.84
N ASN A 349 -2.29 -11.55 -21.79
CA ASN A 349 -3.58 -10.88 -21.81
C ASN A 349 -4.69 -11.92 -21.97
N TRP A 350 -5.81 -11.69 -21.29
CA TRP A 350 -7.04 -12.49 -21.43
C TRP A 350 -8.25 -11.64 -21.10
N VAL A 351 -9.43 -12.23 -21.16
CA VAL A 351 -10.69 -11.59 -20.76
C VAL A 351 -11.28 -12.40 -19.61
N SER A 352 -11.72 -11.72 -18.55
CA SER A 352 -12.39 -12.35 -17.42
C SER A 352 -13.77 -12.89 -17.79
N LEU A 353 -14.40 -13.70 -16.90
CA LEU A 353 -15.79 -14.12 -17.08
C LEU A 353 -16.78 -12.95 -17.02
N ASP A 354 -16.38 -11.84 -16.41
CA ASP A 354 -17.16 -10.59 -16.38
C ASP A 354 -16.90 -9.70 -17.61
N ASN A 355 -16.24 -10.24 -18.65
CA ASN A 355 -15.89 -9.55 -19.90
C ASN A 355 -14.96 -8.33 -19.73
N VAL A 356 -14.09 -8.35 -18.70
CA VAL A 356 -13.08 -7.32 -18.45
C VAL A 356 -11.73 -7.76 -19.05
N PRO A 357 -11.08 -6.93 -19.91
CA PRO A 357 -9.72 -7.19 -20.36
C PRO A 357 -8.73 -7.12 -19.20
N LEU A 358 -7.89 -8.14 -19.05
CA LEU A 358 -6.93 -8.28 -17.98
C LEU A 358 -5.52 -8.54 -18.49
N GLN A 359 -4.54 -8.20 -17.67
CA GLN A 359 -3.13 -8.47 -17.88
C GLN A 359 -2.58 -9.30 -16.72
N GLY A 360 -1.45 -9.96 -16.95
CA GLY A 360 -0.71 -10.69 -15.91
C GLY A 360 0.68 -11.03 -16.38
N LEU A 361 1.49 -11.53 -15.47
CA LEU A 361 2.88 -11.89 -15.71
C LEU A 361 3.01 -13.41 -15.82
N LEU A 362 3.68 -13.88 -16.85
CA LEU A 362 4.06 -15.29 -17.01
C LEU A 362 5.58 -15.40 -16.94
N TYR A 363 6.07 -15.94 -15.84
CA TYR A 363 7.48 -16.29 -15.66
C TYR A 363 7.73 -17.69 -16.19
N LYS A 364 8.80 -17.85 -16.97
CA LYS A 364 9.17 -19.09 -17.66
C LYS A 364 10.62 -19.46 -17.36
N PRO A 365 10.95 -20.78 -17.32
CA PRO A 365 12.33 -21.23 -17.27
C PRO A 365 13.17 -20.63 -18.42
N GLU A 366 14.47 -20.46 -18.20
CA GLU A 366 15.39 -19.92 -19.21
C GLU A 366 15.44 -20.80 -20.48
N ASN A 367 15.37 -22.11 -20.30
CA ASN A 367 15.35 -23.12 -21.36
C ASN A 367 13.92 -23.56 -21.75
N PHE A 368 12.97 -22.65 -21.67
CA PHE A 368 11.57 -22.93 -21.99
C PHE A 368 11.40 -23.41 -23.45
N ASP A 369 10.77 -24.56 -23.60
CA ASP A 369 10.41 -25.15 -24.89
C ASP A 369 8.87 -25.25 -25.02
N PRO A 370 8.23 -24.52 -25.95
CA PRO A 370 6.77 -24.49 -26.07
C PRO A 370 6.15 -25.87 -26.46
N LYS A 371 6.98 -26.85 -26.83
CA LYS A 371 6.52 -28.21 -27.15
C LYS A 371 6.46 -29.13 -25.92
N LYS A 372 7.02 -28.70 -24.80
CA LYS A 372 7.00 -29.42 -23.53
C LYS A 372 5.87 -28.92 -22.64
N LYS A 373 5.39 -29.80 -21.77
CA LYS A 373 4.43 -29.45 -20.71
C LYS A 373 5.16 -29.19 -19.40
N TYR A 374 4.79 -28.10 -18.73
CA TYR A 374 5.39 -27.65 -17.47
C TYR A 374 4.37 -27.60 -16.35
N PRO A 375 4.76 -27.92 -15.10
CA PRO A 375 3.96 -27.59 -13.94
C PRO A 375 3.88 -26.07 -13.78
N MET A 376 2.76 -25.56 -13.27
CA MET A 376 2.54 -24.13 -13.09
C MET A 376 2.08 -23.81 -11.67
N ILE A 377 2.60 -22.74 -11.08
CA ILE A 377 2.05 -22.16 -9.85
C ILE A 377 1.42 -20.81 -10.21
N VAL A 378 0.19 -20.61 -9.80
CA VAL A 378 -0.52 -19.34 -9.91
C VAL A 378 -0.39 -18.62 -8.57
N TYR A 379 0.26 -17.46 -8.56
CA TYR A 379 0.39 -16.58 -7.41
C TYR A 379 -0.42 -15.31 -7.64
N PHE A 380 -1.11 -14.83 -6.66
CA PHE A 380 -1.92 -13.61 -6.80
C PHE A 380 -2.11 -12.87 -5.47
N TYR A 381 -2.33 -11.57 -5.62
CA TYR A 381 -2.79 -10.70 -4.53
C TYR A 381 -3.91 -9.78 -5.04
N GLU A 382 -3.59 -8.75 -5.81
CA GLU A 382 -4.54 -7.86 -6.51
C GLU A 382 -4.04 -7.58 -7.93
N LYS A 383 -3.43 -6.40 -8.23
CA LYS A 383 -2.81 -6.07 -9.52
C LYS A 383 -1.29 -6.12 -9.37
N GLU A 384 -0.62 -6.92 -10.20
CA GLU A 384 0.82 -7.15 -10.15
C GLU A 384 1.51 -6.99 -11.51
N SER A 385 0.77 -6.81 -12.60
CA SER A 385 1.34 -6.74 -13.95
C SER A 385 2.31 -5.57 -14.16
N GLU A 386 2.21 -4.52 -13.34
CA GLU A 386 3.12 -3.38 -13.33
C GLU A 386 4.57 -3.77 -12.95
N ASN A 387 4.76 -4.91 -12.31
CA ASN A 387 6.05 -5.44 -11.89
C ASN A 387 6.80 -6.21 -13.00
N LEU A 388 6.36 -6.11 -14.29
CA LEU A 388 6.96 -6.84 -15.42
C LEU A 388 8.51 -6.73 -15.47
N HIS A 389 9.04 -5.56 -15.18
CA HIS A 389 10.47 -5.29 -15.24
C HIS A 389 11.18 -5.29 -13.88
N ARG A 390 10.51 -5.81 -12.83
CA ARG A 390 11.10 -5.89 -11.49
C ARG A 390 12.05 -7.07 -11.38
N HIS A 391 13.26 -6.82 -10.87
CA HIS A 391 14.21 -7.87 -10.52
C HIS A 391 13.75 -8.63 -9.27
N VAL A 392 13.82 -9.96 -9.30
CA VAL A 392 13.46 -10.82 -8.16
C VAL A 392 14.65 -11.71 -7.80
N SER A 393 15.43 -11.27 -6.83
CA SER A 393 16.57 -12.05 -6.31
C SER A 393 16.10 -13.28 -5.55
N PRO A 394 16.74 -14.46 -5.72
CA PRO A 394 16.49 -15.62 -4.87
C PRO A 394 16.75 -15.31 -3.41
N SER A 395 15.79 -15.58 -2.56
CA SER A 395 15.91 -15.38 -1.11
C SER A 395 14.91 -16.26 -0.35
N PRO A 396 15.22 -16.63 0.90
CA PRO A 396 14.24 -17.26 1.78
C PRO A 396 13.00 -16.36 1.93
N THR A 397 11.84 -16.93 1.70
CA THR A 397 10.59 -16.17 1.64
C THR A 397 10.03 -15.82 3.00
N ARG A 398 9.31 -14.69 3.06
CA ARG A 398 8.54 -14.32 4.25
C ARG A 398 7.14 -14.95 4.29
N ALA A 399 6.56 -15.19 3.12
CA ALA A 399 5.18 -15.64 3.01
C ALA A 399 4.79 -16.19 1.62
N SER A 400 5.51 -15.80 0.55
CA SER A 400 5.12 -16.10 -0.83
C SER A 400 6.20 -16.88 -1.56
N ILE A 401 5.87 -17.52 -2.67
CA ILE A 401 6.87 -18.13 -3.55
C ILE A 401 7.87 -17.10 -4.08
N ASN A 402 9.11 -17.50 -4.32
CA ASN A 402 10.07 -16.68 -5.04
C ASN A 402 10.09 -17.09 -6.52
N TYR A 403 9.69 -16.18 -7.41
CA TYR A 403 9.48 -16.50 -8.83
C TYR A 403 10.74 -17.05 -9.49
N THR A 404 11.92 -16.49 -9.19
CA THR A 404 13.20 -16.93 -9.74
C THR A 404 13.56 -18.34 -9.28
N VAL A 405 13.34 -18.67 -8.00
CA VAL A 405 13.60 -20.03 -7.45
C VAL A 405 12.72 -21.08 -8.14
N TYR A 406 11.45 -20.77 -8.37
CA TYR A 406 10.53 -21.73 -8.99
C TYR A 406 10.77 -21.85 -10.49
N THR A 407 11.03 -20.75 -11.22
CA THR A 407 11.37 -20.83 -12.65
C THR A 407 12.68 -21.59 -12.89
N SER A 408 13.71 -21.35 -12.06
CA SER A 408 14.97 -22.11 -12.13
C SER A 408 14.81 -23.59 -11.79
N SER A 409 13.72 -23.95 -11.10
CA SER A 409 13.35 -25.35 -10.77
C SER A 409 12.39 -25.97 -11.80
N GLY A 410 12.18 -25.34 -12.96
CA GLY A 410 11.39 -25.87 -14.06
C GLY A 410 9.89 -25.64 -13.97
N TYR A 411 9.43 -24.73 -13.12
CA TYR A 411 8.03 -24.28 -13.06
C TYR A 411 7.75 -23.10 -13.97
N LEU A 412 6.52 -23.01 -14.43
CA LEU A 412 5.92 -21.75 -14.82
C LEU A 412 5.36 -21.05 -13.57
N VAL A 413 5.46 -19.73 -13.50
CA VAL A 413 4.74 -18.95 -12.48
C VAL A 413 3.85 -17.94 -13.19
N PHE A 414 2.55 -18.02 -12.93
CA PHE A 414 1.57 -17.09 -13.48
C PHE A 414 1.06 -16.15 -12.40
N VAL A 415 1.10 -14.84 -12.68
CA VAL A 415 0.69 -13.79 -11.73
C VAL A 415 -0.39 -12.94 -12.42
N PRO A 416 -1.68 -13.31 -12.29
CA PRO A 416 -2.80 -12.59 -12.89
C PRO A 416 -3.16 -11.33 -12.13
N ASP A 417 -3.56 -10.26 -12.84
CA ASP A 417 -4.26 -9.13 -12.26
C ASP A 417 -5.71 -9.51 -11.94
N ILE A 418 -6.20 -8.97 -10.83
CA ILE A 418 -7.56 -9.16 -10.36
C ILE A 418 -8.23 -7.79 -10.23
N VAL A 419 -9.46 -7.68 -10.72
CA VAL A 419 -10.36 -6.55 -10.50
C VAL A 419 -11.60 -7.03 -9.77
N TYR A 420 -12.19 -6.17 -8.96
CA TYR A 420 -13.24 -6.61 -8.05
C TYR A 420 -14.57 -5.94 -8.30
N LYS A 421 -15.62 -6.72 -8.08
CA LYS A 421 -17.00 -6.27 -7.97
C LYS A 421 -17.35 -6.16 -6.48
N ILE A 422 -17.85 -5.01 -6.08
CA ILE A 422 -18.26 -4.75 -4.68
C ILE A 422 -19.32 -5.79 -4.26
N GLY A 423 -19.12 -6.38 -3.09
CA GLY A 423 -19.91 -7.47 -2.53
C GLY A 423 -19.45 -8.88 -2.89
N TYR A 424 -18.62 -9.03 -3.92
CA TYR A 424 -18.26 -10.35 -4.49
C TYR A 424 -16.76 -10.56 -4.69
N PRO A 425 -15.92 -10.33 -3.67
CA PRO A 425 -14.46 -10.40 -3.85
C PRO A 425 -13.96 -11.80 -4.24
N GLY A 426 -14.52 -12.86 -3.66
CA GLY A 426 -14.12 -14.23 -3.99
C GLY A 426 -14.53 -14.65 -5.40
N GLU A 427 -15.75 -14.29 -5.83
CA GLU A 427 -16.22 -14.53 -7.19
C GLU A 427 -15.41 -13.72 -8.21
N SER A 428 -15.05 -12.48 -7.88
CA SER A 428 -14.20 -11.64 -8.73
C SER A 428 -12.84 -12.28 -8.97
N ALA A 429 -12.19 -12.79 -7.90
CA ALA A 429 -10.94 -13.52 -8.03
C ALA A 429 -11.10 -14.77 -8.93
N HIS A 430 -12.17 -15.55 -8.73
CA HIS A 430 -12.50 -16.70 -9.56
C HIS A 430 -12.66 -16.30 -11.04
N ASN A 431 -13.45 -15.26 -11.32
CA ASN A 431 -13.78 -14.80 -12.66
C ASN A 431 -12.58 -14.19 -13.40
N CYS A 432 -11.60 -13.66 -12.68
CA CYS A 432 -10.35 -13.15 -13.25
C CYS A 432 -9.32 -14.25 -13.48
N ILE A 433 -9.09 -15.13 -12.49
CA ILE A 433 -7.97 -16.08 -12.49
C ILE A 433 -8.22 -17.27 -13.41
N LEU A 434 -9.41 -17.91 -13.35
CA LEU A 434 -9.63 -19.15 -14.07
C LEU A 434 -9.56 -19.01 -15.60
N PRO A 435 -10.12 -17.96 -16.22
CA PRO A 435 -9.94 -17.75 -17.65
C PRO A 435 -8.49 -17.54 -18.07
N GLY A 436 -7.70 -16.81 -17.24
CA GLY A 436 -6.27 -16.64 -17.45
C GLY A 436 -5.52 -17.97 -17.46
N VAL A 437 -5.77 -18.82 -16.45
CA VAL A 437 -5.21 -20.18 -16.39
C VAL A 437 -5.63 -21.01 -17.60
N SER A 438 -6.92 -20.99 -17.95
CA SER A 438 -7.45 -21.73 -19.11
C SER A 438 -6.82 -21.29 -20.43
N SER A 439 -6.59 -19.97 -20.59
CA SER A 439 -5.93 -19.41 -21.78
C SER A 439 -4.48 -19.91 -21.94
N LEU A 440 -3.77 -20.08 -20.83
CA LEU A 440 -2.40 -20.63 -20.82
C LEU A 440 -2.40 -22.15 -21.09
N ILE A 441 -3.35 -22.90 -20.53
CA ILE A 441 -3.53 -24.34 -20.85
C ILE A 441 -3.76 -24.53 -22.35
N ALA A 442 -4.62 -23.71 -22.97
CA ALA A 442 -4.94 -23.76 -24.38
C ALA A 442 -3.71 -23.52 -25.30
N GLN A 443 -2.65 -22.86 -24.81
CA GLN A 443 -1.39 -22.70 -25.55
C GLN A 443 -0.55 -23.99 -25.60
N GLY A 444 -0.91 -25.05 -24.86
CA GLY A 444 -0.35 -26.40 -24.97
C GLY A 444 0.88 -26.71 -24.12
N PHE A 445 1.53 -25.71 -23.53
CA PHE A 445 2.75 -25.91 -22.73
C PHE A 445 2.50 -26.05 -21.20
N VAL A 446 1.27 -25.86 -20.71
CA VAL A 446 0.91 -26.07 -19.31
C VAL A 446 0.44 -27.52 -19.12
N ASP A 447 0.95 -28.20 -18.12
CA ASP A 447 0.37 -29.48 -17.68
C ASP A 447 -0.84 -29.21 -16.78
N GLU A 448 -2.04 -29.37 -17.34
CA GLU A 448 -3.31 -29.09 -16.66
C GLU A 448 -3.53 -29.88 -15.34
N LYS A 449 -2.81 -31.01 -15.18
CA LYS A 449 -2.88 -31.85 -13.97
C LYS A 449 -1.89 -31.42 -12.90
N ARG A 450 -1.00 -30.48 -13.21
CA ARG A 450 0.10 -30.04 -12.33
C ARG A 450 0.07 -28.52 -12.13
N ILE A 451 -1.10 -28.00 -11.77
CA ILE A 451 -1.28 -26.58 -11.47
C ILE A 451 -1.50 -26.41 -9.98
N GLY A 452 -0.66 -25.62 -9.33
CA GLY A 452 -0.82 -25.20 -7.94
C GLY A 452 -1.24 -23.74 -7.83
N ILE A 453 -1.79 -23.37 -6.68
CA ILE A 453 -2.07 -21.96 -6.36
C ILE A 453 -1.47 -21.57 -5.03
N GLN A 454 -1.06 -20.33 -4.90
CA GLN A 454 -0.49 -19.78 -3.68
C GLN A 454 -0.89 -18.31 -3.50
N GLY A 455 -1.28 -17.98 -2.28
CA GLY A 455 -1.52 -16.60 -1.87
C GLY A 455 -1.40 -16.41 -0.37
N HIS A 456 -0.98 -15.22 0.05
CA HIS A 456 -0.84 -14.86 1.45
C HIS A 456 -1.81 -13.72 1.80
N SER A 457 -2.33 -13.72 3.05
CA SER A 457 -3.23 -12.66 3.54
C SER A 457 -4.51 -12.59 2.69
N TRP A 458 -4.73 -11.51 1.96
CA TRP A 458 -5.83 -11.39 1.01
C TRP A 458 -5.74 -12.44 -0.10
N GLY A 459 -4.53 -12.71 -0.61
CA GLY A 459 -4.28 -13.83 -1.52
C GLY A 459 -4.57 -15.20 -0.88
N GLY A 460 -4.32 -15.35 0.42
CA GLY A 460 -4.68 -16.54 1.21
C GLY A 460 -6.19 -16.76 1.27
N TYR A 461 -6.96 -15.68 1.52
CA TYR A 461 -8.42 -15.72 1.42
C TYR A 461 -8.89 -16.20 0.04
N GLN A 462 -8.35 -15.58 -1.02
CA GLN A 462 -8.72 -15.92 -2.39
C GLN A 462 -8.38 -17.38 -2.71
N THR A 463 -7.21 -17.88 -2.28
CA THR A 463 -6.83 -19.28 -2.41
C THR A 463 -7.82 -20.20 -1.72
N ALA A 464 -8.15 -19.91 -0.45
CA ALA A 464 -9.14 -20.66 0.32
C ALA A 464 -10.53 -20.67 -0.34
N TYR A 465 -10.94 -19.54 -0.91
CA TYR A 465 -12.21 -19.42 -1.63
C TYR A 465 -12.21 -20.24 -2.93
N LEU A 466 -11.17 -20.10 -3.77
CA LEU A 466 -11.07 -20.76 -5.07
C LEU A 466 -11.17 -22.27 -4.97
N ILE A 467 -10.49 -22.91 -4.00
CA ILE A 467 -10.53 -24.37 -3.82
C ILE A 467 -11.89 -24.90 -3.33
N THR A 468 -12.81 -24.01 -2.91
CA THR A 468 -14.22 -24.39 -2.66
C THR A 468 -15.06 -24.38 -3.94
N LYS A 469 -14.60 -23.70 -4.99
CA LYS A 469 -15.36 -23.47 -6.24
C LYS A 469 -14.89 -24.34 -7.40
N THR A 470 -13.63 -24.76 -7.40
CA THR A 470 -13.03 -25.55 -8.50
C THR A 470 -12.09 -26.63 -8.00
N ASN A 471 -11.97 -27.70 -8.76
CA ASN A 471 -10.97 -28.78 -8.56
C ASN A 471 -9.83 -28.71 -9.59
N MET A 472 -9.63 -27.57 -10.24
CA MET A 472 -8.59 -27.37 -11.27
C MET A 472 -7.18 -27.52 -10.69
N PHE A 473 -7.00 -27.25 -9.38
CA PHE A 473 -5.68 -27.15 -8.76
C PHE A 473 -5.31 -28.45 -8.04
N ALA A 474 -4.11 -28.95 -8.35
CA ALA A 474 -3.56 -30.17 -7.74
C ALA A 474 -3.03 -29.92 -6.31
N ALA A 475 -2.66 -28.69 -5.97
CA ALA A 475 -2.18 -28.28 -4.66
C ALA A 475 -2.46 -26.80 -4.40
N ALA A 476 -2.68 -26.43 -3.15
CA ALA A 476 -2.89 -25.05 -2.74
C ALA A 476 -2.10 -24.71 -1.48
N GLU A 477 -1.54 -23.48 -1.43
CA GLU A 477 -1.02 -22.93 -0.18
C GLU A 477 -1.71 -21.60 0.13
N ALA A 478 -2.26 -21.46 1.33
CA ALA A 478 -2.94 -20.28 1.83
C ALA A 478 -2.24 -19.76 3.09
N GLY A 479 -1.44 -18.71 2.94
CA GLY A 479 -0.79 -18.06 4.07
C GLY A 479 -1.74 -17.07 4.77
N ALA A 480 -1.85 -17.16 6.09
CA ALA A 480 -2.67 -16.28 6.95
C ALA A 480 -4.04 -15.94 6.33
N PRO A 481 -4.84 -16.93 5.90
CA PRO A 481 -6.09 -16.68 5.18
C PRO A 481 -7.18 -16.14 6.11
N VAL A 482 -7.99 -15.20 5.63
CA VAL A 482 -9.32 -14.95 6.19
C VAL A 482 -10.28 -15.99 5.61
N VAL A 483 -10.92 -16.77 6.47
CA VAL A 483 -11.77 -17.89 6.02
C VAL A 483 -13.22 -17.79 6.54
N ASN A 484 -13.44 -16.96 7.55
CA ASN A 484 -14.73 -16.68 8.12
C ASN A 484 -14.89 -15.16 8.25
N MET A 485 -15.52 -14.55 7.25
CA MET A 485 -15.73 -13.10 7.21
C MET A 485 -16.59 -12.61 8.38
N ILE A 486 -17.44 -13.49 8.96
CA ILE A 486 -18.33 -13.14 10.08
C ILE A 486 -17.50 -12.96 11.36
N SER A 487 -16.70 -13.94 11.75
CA SER A 487 -15.85 -13.83 12.95
C SER A 487 -14.71 -12.82 12.77
N ALA A 488 -14.19 -12.69 11.55
CA ALA A 488 -13.13 -11.73 11.25
C ALA A 488 -13.60 -10.28 11.26
N TYR A 489 -14.85 -10.00 10.92
CA TYR A 489 -15.43 -8.66 10.91
C TYR A 489 -15.37 -7.98 12.29
N GLY A 490 -15.73 -8.70 13.35
CA GLY A 490 -15.63 -8.23 14.73
C GLY A 490 -14.23 -8.37 15.35
N GLY A 491 -13.25 -8.78 14.58
CA GLY A 491 -11.87 -8.96 15.06
C GLY A 491 -11.10 -7.66 15.20
N ILE A 492 -9.97 -7.74 15.89
CA ILE A 492 -9.03 -6.62 16.09
C ILE A 492 -7.76 -6.88 15.27
N ARG A 493 -7.25 -5.82 14.64
CA ARG A 493 -5.87 -5.74 14.13
C ARG A 493 -4.96 -5.36 15.29
N TRP A 494 -4.46 -6.36 16.01
CA TRP A 494 -3.73 -6.18 17.26
C TRP A 494 -2.48 -5.28 17.14
N GLU A 495 -1.84 -5.27 15.96
CA GLU A 495 -0.69 -4.41 15.70
C GLU A 495 -1.03 -2.91 15.77
N SER A 496 -2.22 -2.51 15.33
CA SER A 496 -2.67 -1.12 15.29
C SER A 496 -3.78 -0.80 16.30
N GLY A 497 -4.43 -1.83 16.84
CA GLY A 497 -5.57 -1.71 17.74
C GLY A 497 -6.90 -1.39 17.06
N TYR A 498 -6.93 -1.22 15.74
CA TYR A 498 -8.16 -0.96 14.99
C TYR A 498 -9.05 -2.21 14.89
N SER A 499 -10.37 -2.02 14.86
CA SER A 499 -11.28 -3.09 14.45
C SER A 499 -11.05 -3.45 12.98
N ARG A 500 -11.48 -4.62 12.57
CA ARG A 500 -11.39 -5.03 11.17
C ARG A 500 -12.59 -4.59 10.31
N MET A 501 -13.61 -3.97 10.90
CA MET A 501 -14.88 -3.59 10.24
C MET A 501 -14.65 -2.77 8.98
N PHE A 502 -13.76 -1.75 9.04
CA PHE A 502 -13.45 -0.90 7.89
C PHE A 502 -12.97 -1.70 6.66
N GLN A 503 -12.29 -2.84 6.87
CA GLN A 503 -11.79 -3.65 5.74
C GLN A 503 -12.94 -4.25 4.92
N TYR A 504 -14.05 -4.56 5.58
CA TYR A 504 -15.22 -5.17 4.96
C TYR A 504 -16.16 -4.12 4.38
N GLU A 505 -16.36 -3.04 5.12
CA GLU A 505 -17.31 -1.99 4.75
C GLU A 505 -16.76 -1.08 3.66
N HIS A 506 -15.47 -0.70 3.74
CA HIS A 506 -14.92 0.42 2.97
C HIS A 506 -13.65 0.11 2.17
N SER A 507 -12.95 -1.02 2.43
CA SER A 507 -11.67 -1.25 1.78
C SER A 507 -11.48 -2.67 1.23
N GLN A 508 -10.36 -3.31 1.49
CA GLN A 508 -9.85 -4.52 0.82
C GLN A 508 -10.85 -5.66 0.65
N SER A 509 -11.71 -5.91 1.62
CA SER A 509 -12.67 -7.03 1.54
C SER A 509 -13.92 -6.72 0.70
N ARG A 510 -14.15 -5.46 0.33
CA ARG A 510 -15.13 -5.01 -0.66
C ARG A 510 -16.57 -5.50 -0.46
N LEU A 511 -16.99 -5.83 0.77
CA LEU A 511 -18.38 -6.23 1.02
C LEU A 511 -19.35 -5.03 0.94
N GLY A 512 -18.86 -3.83 1.27
CA GLY A 512 -19.56 -2.57 1.04
C GLY A 512 -20.79 -2.37 1.91
N GLY A 513 -20.78 -2.89 3.14
CA GLY A 513 -21.80 -2.69 4.15
C GLY A 513 -21.56 -3.57 5.37
N THR A 514 -22.30 -3.28 6.42
CA THR A 514 -22.19 -3.98 7.71
C THR A 514 -22.63 -5.44 7.63
N LEU A 515 -22.19 -6.25 8.59
CA LEU A 515 -22.63 -7.64 8.73
C LEU A 515 -24.17 -7.76 8.87
N TRP A 516 -24.79 -6.81 9.56
CA TRP A 516 -26.24 -6.81 9.80
C TRP A 516 -27.06 -6.40 8.58
N GLU A 517 -26.52 -5.54 7.69
CA GLU A 517 -27.16 -5.14 6.44
C GLU A 517 -27.02 -6.20 5.35
N LYS A 518 -25.87 -6.90 5.31
CA LYS A 518 -25.52 -7.82 4.22
C LYS A 518 -25.09 -9.21 4.70
N PRO A 519 -25.80 -9.88 5.65
CA PRO A 519 -25.35 -11.12 6.28
C PRO A 519 -25.06 -12.24 5.27
N LEU A 520 -25.81 -12.34 4.18
CA LEU A 520 -25.63 -13.37 3.16
C LEU A 520 -24.33 -13.18 2.37
N LEU A 521 -23.89 -11.93 2.11
CA LEU A 521 -22.61 -11.68 1.46
C LEU A 521 -21.43 -12.10 2.35
N TYR A 522 -21.53 -11.87 3.66
CA TYR A 522 -20.50 -12.35 4.60
C TYR A 522 -20.40 -13.88 4.62
N LEU A 523 -21.55 -14.56 4.61
CA LEU A 523 -21.59 -16.02 4.56
C LEU A 523 -21.02 -16.55 3.22
N GLU A 524 -21.46 -15.99 2.09
CA GLU A 524 -21.06 -16.43 0.75
C GLU A 524 -19.55 -16.27 0.52
N ASN A 525 -18.97 -15.19 1.04
CA ASN A 525 -17.54 -14.92 0.93
C ASN A 525 -16.70 -15.57 2.05
N SER A 526 -17.27 -16.48 2.84
CA SER A 526 -16.58 -17.21 3.91
C SER A 526 -16.30 -18.65 3.49
N PRO A 527 -15.06 -18.98 3.07
CA PRO A 527 -14.69 -20.32 2.59
C PRO A 527 -15.00 -21.46 3.56
N ILE A 528 -14.99 -21.19 4.86
CA ILE A 528 -15.23 -22.20 5.90
C ILE A 528 -16.59 -22.90 5.76
N PHE A 529 -17.63 -22.18 5.32
CA PHE A 529 -18.96 -22.76 5.15
C PHE A 529 -19.10 -23.68 3.94
N PHE A 530 -18.06 -23.73 3.09
CA PHE A 530 -17.97 -24.55 1.89
C PHE A 530 -16.79 -25.52 1.92
N ALA A 531 -16.19 -25.73 3.09
CA ALA A 531 -15.02 -26.58 3.28
C ALA A 531 -15.27 -28.06 2.89
N ASP A 532 -16.51 -28.52 2.95
CA ASP A 532 -16.93 -29.85 2.51
C ASP A 532 -16.68 -30.11 1.02
N LYS A 533 -16.71 -29.05 0.19
CA LYS A 533 -16.51 -29.13 -1.27
C LYS A 533 -15.04 -29.27 -1.68
N ILE A 534 -14.10 -28.98 -0.79
CA ILE A 534 -12.68 -28.96 -1.08
C ILE A 534 -12.17 -30.38 -1.34
N LYS A 535 -11.43 -30.54 -2.45
CA LYS A 535 -10.69 -31.76 -2.80
C LYS A 535 -9.19 -31.52 -2.91
N THR A 536 -8.77 -30.29 -3.14
CA THR A 536 -7.37 -29.88 -3.28
C THR A 536 -6.64 -29.98 -1.95
N PRO A 537 -5.49 -30.67 -1.87
CA PRO A 537 -4.64 -30.64 -0.69
C PRO A 537 -4.19 -29.22 -0.35
N LEU A 538 -4.28 -28.85 0.93
CA LEU A 538 -4.02 -27.50 1.40
C LEU A 538 -2.88 -27.45 2.41
N LEU A 539 -1.85 -26.66 2.11
CA LEU A 539 -0.88 -26.18 3.09
C LEU A 539 -1.31 -24.81 3.58
N MET A 540 -1.22 -24.55 4.87
CA MET A 540 -1.42 -23.24 5.46
C MET A 540 -0.19 -22.82 6.25
N MET A 541 0.18 -21.55 6.21
CA MET A 541 1.07 -20.92 7.19
C MET A 541 0.27 -19.83 7.91
N HIS A 542 0.09 -19.95 9.24
CA HIS A 542 -0.55 -18.92 10.04
C HIS A 542 0.09 -18.90 11.43
N ASN A 543 0.60 -17.72 11.82
CA ASN A 543 1.40 -17.58 13.02
C ASN A 543 0.58 -17.05 14.20
N ASP A 544 0.94 -17.47 15.41
CA ASP A 544 0.20 -17.17 16.64
C ASP A 544 0.32 -15.72 17.13
N ALA A 545 1.32 -14.96 16.63
CA ALA A 545 1.47 -13.54 16.90
C ALA A 545 1.07 -12.65 15.70
N ASP A 546 0.21 -13.16 14.81
CA ASP A 546 -0.28 -12.39 13.66
C ASP A 546 -1.16 -11.21 14.15
N GLY A 547 -0.63 -9.99 13.98
CA GLY A 547 -1.31 -8.75 14.37
C GLY A 547 -2.27 -8.20 13.29
N ALA A 548 -2.28 -8.77 12.08
CA ALA A 548 -3.10 -8.32 10.95
C ALA A 548 -4.33 -9.19 10.71
N VAL A 549 -4.15 -10.52 10.60
CA VAL A 549 -5.23 -11.50 10.46
C VAL A 549 -5.29 -12.32 11.73
N PRO A 550 -6.43 -12.34 12.46
CA PRO A 550 -6.52 -13.10 13.69
C PRO A 550 -6.14 -14.58 13.48
N TRP A 551 -5.23 -15.08 14.27
CA TRP A 551 -4.71 -16.45 14.20
C TRP A 551 -5.80 -17.53 14.25
N TYR A 552 -6.93 -17.22 14.93
CA TYR A 552 -8.08 -18.12 14.96
C TYR A 552 -8.72 -18.38 13.58
N GLN A 553 -8.53 -17.51 12.59
CA GLN A 553 -8.98 -17.77 11.22
C GLN A 553 -8.30 -19.03 10.64
N GLY A 554 -7.00 -19.19 10.88
CA GLY A 554 -6.28 -20.41 10.50
C GLY A 554 -6.73 -21.63 11.28
N ILE A 555 -6.94 -21.51 12.60
CA ILE A 555 -7.43 -22.59 13.46
C ILE A 555 -8.82 -23.08 13.02
N GLU A 556 -9.77 -22.15 12.81
CA GLU A 556 -11.12 -22.48 12.37
C GLU A 556 -11.09 -23.32 11.08
N TYR A 557 -10.29 -22.91 10.11
CA TYR A 557 -10.23 -23.61 8.82
C TYR A 557 -9.53 -24.96 8.92
N TYR A 558 -8.40 -25.02 9.64
CA TYR A 558 -7.70 -26.27 9.91
C TYR A 558 -8.61 -27.30 10.59
N MET A 559 -9.35 -26.88 11.62
CA MET A 559 -10.25 -27.76 12.36
C MET A 559 -11.44 -28.23 11.50
N ALA A 560 -12.00 -27.35 10.67
CA ALA A 560 -13.06 -27.70 9.73
C ALA A 560 -12.57 -28.78 8.73
N LEU A 561 -11.43 -28.54 8.07
CA LEU A 561 -10.87 -29.47 7.09
C LEU A 561 -10.46 -30.80 7.73
N ARG A 562 -9.84 -30.77 8.91
CA ARG A 562 -9.50 -31.98 9.66
C ARG A 562 -10.75 -32.78 10.04
N ARG A 563 -11.82 -32.12 10.52
CA ARG A 563 -13.11 -32.77 10.84
C ARG A 563 -13.73 -33.44 9.61
N LEU A 564 -13.55 -32.85 8.43
CA LEU A 564 -14.03 -33.35 7.16
C LEU A 564 -13.07 -34.34 6.49
N GLN A 565 -11.97 -34.72 7.16
CA GLN A 565 -10.93 -35.64 6.68
C GLN A 565 -10.30 -35.19 5.34
N LYS A 566 -10.14 -33.87 5.17
CA LYS A 566 -9.46 -33.28 3.99
C LYS A 566 -7.95 -33.20 4.24
N PRO A 567 -7.10 -33.45 3.23
CA PRO A 567 -5.66 -33.28 3.35
C PRO A 567 -5.31 -31.81 3.66
N VAL A 568 -4.86 -31.56 4.89
CA VAL A 568 -4.50 -30.22 5.35
C VAL A 568 -3.29 -30.26 6.28
N TRP A 569 -2.37 -29.34 6.09
CA TRP A 569 -1.23 -29.07 6.98
C TRP A 569 -1.26 -27.60 7.38
N MET A 570 -0.89 -27.31 8.62
CA MET A 570 -0.75 -25.94 9.11
C MET A 570 0.60 -25.77 9.79
N LEU A 571 1.38 -24.81 9.30
CA LEU A 571 2.65 -24.39 9.87
C LEU A 571 2.42 -23.15 10.74
N ASN A 572 2.79 -23.24 12.01
CA ASN A 572 2.80 -22.13 12.94
C ASN A 572 4.24 -21.89 13.43
N TYR A 573 4.80 -20.76 13.04
CA TYR A 573 6.09 -20.31 13.55
C TYR A 573 5.83 -19.43 14.77
N ASN A 574 6.02 -19.98 15.96
CA ASN A 574 5.64 -19.32 17.20
C ASN A 574 6.33 -17.96 17.39
N GLY A 575 5.55 -16.98 17.80
CA GLY A 575 6.01 -15.61 18.00
C GLY A 575 6.28 -14.82 16.72
N GLN A 576 6.07 -15.41 15.53
CA GLN A 576 6.12 -14.68 14.28
C GLN A 576 4.79 -13.95 14.03
N GLY A 577 4.88 -12.77 13.39
CA GLY A 577 3.73 -11.95 13.00
C GLY A 577 3.08 -12.42 11.68
N HIS A 578 2.47 -11.47 10.98
CA HIS A 578 1.74 -11.72 9.72
C HIS A 578 2.61 -12.31 8.60
N GLY A 579 3.90 -12.06 8.61
CA GLY A 579 4.91 -12.68 7.74
C GLY A 579 6.17 -12.99 8.53
N LEU A 580 6.92 -14.00 8.09
CA LEU A 580 8.13 -14.43 8.77
C LEU A 580 9.23 -13.37 8.72
N SER A 581 9.83 -13.07 9.85
CA SER A 581 10.94 -12.12 9.99
C SER A 581 12.28 -12.81 10.24
N GLN A 582 12.28 -13.88 11.04
CA GLN A 582 13.49 -14.61 11.43
C GLN A 582 14.03 -15.42 10.24
N ARG A 583 15.36 -15.38 10.06
CA ARG A 583 16.03 -16.06 8.92
C ARG A 583 15.80 -17.57 8.90
N GLN A 584 15.90 -18.22 10.06
CA GLN A 584 15.70 -19.67 10.19
C GLN A 584 14.27 -20.07 9.78
N ASP A 585 13.26 -19.35 10.25
CA ASP A 585 11.85 -19.63 9.96
C ASP A 585 11.55 -19.41 8.47
N ARG A 586 12.09 -18.34 7.88
CA ARG A 586 12.00 -18.07 6.44
C ARG A 586 12.63 -19.17 5.61
N THR A 587 13.79 -19.68 6.04
CA THR A 587 14.50 -20.79 5.36
C THR A 587 13.69 -22.08 5.46
N ASP A 588 13.22 -22.44 6.65
CA ASP A 588 12.39 -23.63 6.87
C ASP A 588 11.10 -23.58 6.05
N PHE A 589 10.38 -22.44 6.08
CA PHE A 589 9.16 -22.29 5.29
C PHE A 589 9.43 -22.39 3.78
N THR A 590 10.52 -21.79 3.29
CA THR A 590 10.91 -21.88 1.87
C THR A 590 11.12 -23.34 1.45
N ILE A 591 11.78 -24.15 2.29
CA ILE A 591 12.02 -25.57 2.04
C ILE A 591 10.70 -26.34 2.04
N ARG A 592 9.85 -26.18 3.08
CA ARG A 592 8.57 -26.90 3.18
C ARG A 592 7.60 -26.53 2.07
N LEU A 593 7.51 -25.26 1.73
CA LEU A 593 6.66 -24.78 0.64
C LEU A 593 7.09 -25.41 -0.70
N LYS A 594 8.42 -25.46 -0.95
CA LYS A 594 8.94 -26.09 -2.15
C LYS A 594 8.70 -27.60 -2.15
N GLN A 595 8.95 -28.31 -1.04
CA GLN A 595 8.68 -29.74 -0.91
C GLN A 595 7.20 -30.08 -1.13
N PHE A 596 6.29 -29.24 -0.62
CA PHE A 596 4.85 -29.41 -0.81
C PHE A 596 4.49 -29.35 -2.30
N PHE A 597 4.91 -28.29 -3.01
CA PHE A 597 4.62 -28.17 -4.42
C PHE A 597 5.37 -29.20 -5.28
N ASP A 598 6.63 -29.52 -4.97
CA ASP A 598 7.39 -30.55 -5.70
C ASP A 598 6.71 -31.93 -5.59
N HIS A 599 6.16 -32.27 -4.43
CA HIS A 599 5.42 -33.52 -4.25
C HIS A 599 4.20 -33.59 -5.19
N TYR A 600 3.34 -32.59 -5.18
CA TYR A 600 2.09 -32.61 -5.94
C TYR A 600 2.27 -32.27 -7.43
N LEU A 601 3.26 -31.45 -7.77
CA LEU A 601 3.40 -30.91 -9.13
C LEU A 601 4.59 -31.50 -9.90
N GLN A 602 5.59 -32.09 -9.25
CA GLN A 602 6.74 -32.71 -9.89
C GLN A 602 6.91 -34.18 -9.53
N ASN A 603 5.97 -34.79 -8.80
CA ASN A 603 6.02 -36.18 -8.32
C ASN A 603 7.22 -36.48 -7.42
N ALA A 604 7.74 -35.50 -6.69
CA ALA A 604 8.76 -35.72 -5.69
C ALA A 604 8.22 -36.58 -4.53
N PRO A 605 9.07 -37.36 -3.85
CA PRO A 605 8.65 -38.10 -2.67
C PRO A 605 7.98 -37.21 -1.62
N MET A 606 6.95 -37.74 -0.94
CA MET A 606 6.33 -37.02 0.16
C MET A 606 7.31 -36.93 1.33
N PRO A 607 7.64 -35.69 1.81
CA PRO A 607 8.56 -35.53 2.95
C PRO A 607 7.93 -36.05 4.25
N VAL A 608 8.78 -36.44 5.21
CA VAL A 608 8.34 -37.04 6.48
C VAL A 608 7.37 -36.16 7.24
N TRP A 609 7.62 -34.84 7.27
CA TRP A 609 6.74 -33.88 7.96
C TRP A 609 5.31 -33.82 7.39
N MET A 610 5.13 -34.13 6.09
CA MET A 610 3.79 -34.23 5.49
C MET A 610 3.16 -35.61 5.76
N LYS A 611 3.94 -36.67 5.73
CA LYS A 611 3.46 -38.06 5.87
C LYS A 611 3.15 -38.41 7.32
N GLU A 612 4.04 -38.05 8.24
CA GLU A 612 4.01 -38.51 9.64
C GLU A 612 3.79 -37.35 10.63
N GLY A 613 3.99 -36.13 10.18
CA GLY A 613 4.05 -34.95 11.04
C GLY A 613 5.38 -34.85 11.82
N VAL A 614 5.48 -33.85 12.68
CA VAL A 614 6.57 -33.64 13.63
C VAL A 614 5.96 -33.58 15.03
N PRO A 615 6.08 -34.61 15.86
CA PRO A 615 5.55 -34.60 17.22
C PRO A 615 6.12 -33.45 18.05
N ALA A 616 5.33 -32.91 18.95
CA ALA A 616 5.72 -31.73 19.77
C ALA A 616 7.04 -31.98 20.55
N ILE A 617 7.28 -33.18 21.02
CA ILE A 617 8.53 -33.56 21.73
C ILE A 617 9.79 -33.46 20.83
N ARG A 618 9.63 -33.44 19.52
CA ARG A 618 10.72 -33.32 18.53
C ARG A 618 10.82 -31.95 17.90
N LYS A 619 9.98 -31.03 18.33
CA LYS A 619 9.98 -29.64 17.84
C LYS A 619 11.33 -28.97 18.10
N GLY A 620 11.92 -28.35 17.07
CA GLY A 620 13.26 -27.75 17.12
C GLY A 620 14.43 -28.72 17.12
N ILE A 621 14.17 -30.07 17.11
CA ILE A 621 15.18 -31.12 17.06
C ILE A 621 15.18 -31.78 15.68
N LEU A 622 14.00 -32.07 15.13
CA LEU A 622 13.82 -32.75 13.85
C LEU A 622 12.96 -31.89 12.91
N SER A 623 13.49 -31.58 11.71
CA SER A 623 12.73 -30.86 10.68
C SER A 623 11.73 -31.77 9.95
N GLY A 624 12.09 -33.02 9.72
CA GLY A 624 11.30 -33.98 8.94
C GLY A 624 11.32 -33.72 7.42
N TYR A 625 12.33 -33.02 6.89
CA TYR A 625 12.48 -32.80 5.45
C TYR A 625 12.62 -34.07 4.63
#